data_9dcf987a403c3b7a20df677ec3f4c37d
#
_entry.id   9dcf987a403c3b7a20df677ec3f4c37d
#
_cell.length_a   1.000
_cell.length_b   1.000
_cell.length_c   1.000
_cell.angle_alpha   90.00
_cell.angle_beta   90.00
_cell.angle_gamma   90.00
#
_symmetry.space_group_name_H-M   'P 1'
#
loop_
_entity.id
_entity.type
_entity.pdbx_description
1 polymer ?
#
loop_
_entity_poly.entity_id
_entity_poly.type
_entity_poly.pdbx_seq_one_letter_code
_entity_poly.pdbx_strand_id
1 'polypeptide(L)' 'MEEILYTVSEVAKLIKCNTNYVYDLIRKGFLPALKLGSYKVRRAALLEFLEKYEGKDLTDLNNVVDLGERGNDHE' A
#
# COMPACT_ATOMS: atom_id res chain seq x y z
N MET A 1 -19.64 13.00 1.24
CA MET A 1 -19.53 11.83 2.11
C MET A 1 -18.25 11.08 1.82
N GLU A 2 -17.57 10.67 2.86
CA GLU A 2 -16.29 9.99 2.67
C GLU A 2 -16.49 8.51 2.37
N GLU A 3 -15.63 8.00 1.52
CA GLU A 3 -15.61 6.58 1.25
C GLU A 3 -15.05 5.84 2.43
N ILE A 4 -15.66 4.72 2.77
CA ILE A 4 -15.10 3.86 3.81
C ILE A 4 -14.40 2.64 3.21
N LEU A 5 -14.69 2.33 1.96
CA LEU A 5 -14.05 1.22 1.25
C LEU A 5 -13.56 1.69 -0.10
N TYR A 6 -12.41 1.18 -0.49
CA TYR A 6 -11.84 1.44 -1.80
C TYR A 6 -11.64 0.13 -2.54
N THR A 7 -11.83 0.15 -3.86
CA THR A 7 -11.42 -0.97 -4.69
C THR A 7 -9.91 -0.93 -4.87
N VAL A 8 -9.34 -2.03 -5.38
CA VAL A 8 -7.91 -2.05 -5.68
C VAL A 8 -7.55 -0.97 -6.68
N SER A 9 -8.39 -0.77 -7.67
CA SER A 9 -8.17 0.26 -8.68
C SER A 9 -8.11 1.65 -8.05
N GLU A 10 -9.01 1.91 -7.10
CA GLU A 10 -9.03 3.20 -6.42
C GLU A 10 -7.80 3.38 -5.54
N VAL A 11 -7.40 2.31 -4.84
CA VAL A 11 -6.20 2.38 -4.01
C VAL A 11 -4.99 2.70 -4.86
N ALA A 12 -4.87 2.02 -6.00
CA ALA A 12 -3.73 2.24 -6.89
C ALA A 12 -3.64 3.70 -7.31
N LYS A 13 -4.78 4.31 -7.63
CA LYS A 13 -4.79 5.71 -8.01
C LYS A 13 -4.39 6.60 -6.84
N LEU A 14 -4.89 6.30 -5.66
CA LEU A 14 -4.61 7.13 -4.50
C LEU A 14 -3.15 7.10 -4.10
N ILE A 15 -2.52 5.93 -4.18
CA ILE A 15 -1.12 5.83 -3.82
C ILE A 15 -0.20 5.92 -5.03
N LYS A 16 -0.77 6.15 -6.20
CA LYS A 16 -0.03 6.44 -7.43
C LYS A 16 0.85 5.27 -7.85
N CYS A 17 0.29 4.07 -7.75
CA CYS A 17 0.96 2.84 -8.17
C CYS A 17 0.04 2.12 -9.14
N ASN A 18 0.50 0.99 -9.68
CA ASN A 18 -0.36 0.20 -10.53
C ASN A 18 -1.10 -0.84 -9.69
N THR A 19 -2.14 -1.43 -10.28
CA THR A 19 -2.98 -2.36 -9.55
C THR A 19 -2.24 -3.64 -9.19
N ASN A 20 -1.32 -4.08 -10.05
CA ASN A 20 -0.56 -5.29 -9.75
C ASN A 20 0.23 -5.13 -8.46
N TYR A 21 0.81 -3.97 -8.26
CA TYR A 21 1.57 -3.70 -7.05
C TYR A 21 0.65 -3.72 -5.82
N VAL A 22 -0.56 -3.17 -5.97
CA VAL A 22 -1.51 -3.18 -4.86
C VAL A 22 -1.91 -4.62 -4.51
N TYR A 23 -2.13 -5.46 -5.52
CA TYR A 23 -2.42 -6.86 -5.27
C TYR A 23 -1.27 -7.54 -4.52
N ASP A 24 -0.04 -7.22 -4.89
CA ASP A 24 1.11 -7.78 -4.18
C ASP A 24 1.16 -7.33 -2.73
N LEU A 25 0.86 -6.07 -2.46
CA LEU A 25 0.80 -5.57 -1.09
C LEU A 25 -0.23 -6.36 -0.27
N ILE A 26 -1.36 -6.65 -0.87
CA ILE A 26 -2.41 -7.38 -0.18
C ILE A 26 -1.98 -8.82 0.04
N ARG A 27 -1.48 -9.46 -1.00
CA ARG A 27 -1.13 -10.88 -0.91
C ARG A 27 0.00 -11.14 0.05
N LYS A 28 0.94 -10.21 0.16
CA LYS A 28 2.07 -10.38 1.06
C LYS A 28 1.80 -9.88 2.46
N GLY A 29 0.60 -9.37 2.70
CA GLY A 29 0.19 -9.00 4.05
C GLY A 29 0.58 -7.61 4.48
N PHE A 30 1.08 -6.78 3.57
CA PHE A 30 1.42 -5.40 3.93
C PHE A 30 0.18 -4.54 4.08
N LEU A 31 -0.80 -4.75 3.23
CA LEU A 31 -2.01 -3.94 3.21
C LEU A 31 -3.21 -4.82 3.53
N PRO A 32 -3.82 -4.65 4.70
CA PRO A 32 -5.01 -5.44 5.05
C PRO A 32 -6.17 -5.15 4.10
N ALA A 33 -6.88 -6.18 3.74
CA ALA A 33 -7.98 -6.05 2.81
C ALA A 33 -9.09 -7.03 3.14
N LEU A 34 -10.27 -6.73 2.62
CA LEU A 34 -11.43 -7.60 2.71
C LEU A 34 -11.70 -8.17 1.33
N LYS A 35 -12.19 -9.39 1.31
CA LYS A 35 -12.59 -9.99 0.04
C LYS A 35 -14.10 -10.08 -0.02
N LEU A 36 -14.70 -9.11 -0.68
CA LEU A 36 -16.14 -9.04 -0.84
C LEU A 36 -16.46 -9.20 -2.32
N GLY A 37 -16.29 -10.44 -2.81
CA GLY A 37 -16.32 -10.68 -4.23
C GLY A 37 -14.99 -10.33 -4.85
N SER A 38 -14.57 -9.11 -4.70
CA SER A 38 -13.21 -8.68 -5.08
C SER A 38 -12.60 -8.01 -3.86
N TYR A 39 -11.31 -7.73 -3.92
CA TYR A 39 -10.63 -7.11 -2.79
C TYR A 39 -11.11 -5.68 -2.58
N LYS A 40 -11.34 -5.36 -1.33
CA LYS A 40 -11.68 -4.00 -0.90
C LYS A 40 -10.75 -3.63 0.24
N VAL A 41 -10.41 -2.36 0.33
CA VAL A 41 -9.51 -1.86 1.37
C VAL A 41 -10.22 -0.77 2.14
N ARG A 42 -10.28 -0.91 3.46
CA ARG A 42 -10.89 0.11 4.28
C ARG A 42 -10.02 1.36 4.27
N ARG A 43 -10.69 2.51 4.32
CA ARG A 43 -9.96 3.77 4.37
C ARG A 43 -8.98 3.80 5.53
N ALA A 44 -9.43 3.35 6.71
CA ALA A 44 -8.56 3.34 7.88
C ALA A 44 -7.34 2.46 7.68
N ALA A 45 -7.52 1.31 7.03
CA ALA A 45 -6.39 0.41 6.77
C ALA A 45 -5.38 1.03 5.83
N LEU A 46 -5.88 1.73 4.81
CA LEU A 46 -4.99 2.39 3.87
C LEU A 46 -4.18 3.49 4.56
N LEU A 47 -4.84 4.28 5.39
CA LEU A 47 -4.15 5.35 6.09
C LEU A 47 -3.11 4.81 7.07
N GLU A 48 -3.45 3.72 7.76
CA GLU A 48 -2.51 3.08 8.66
C GLU A 48 -1.30 2.52 7.92
N PHE A 49 -1.56 1.93 6.74
CA PHE A 49 -0.49 1.40 5.94
C PHE A 49 0.49 2.49 5.54
N LEU A 50 -0.03 3.62 5.09
CA LEU A 50 0.82 4.72 4.67
C LEU A 50 1.63 5.26 5.84
N GLU A 51 1.00 5.36 6.99
CA GLU A 51 1.69 5.85 8.18
C GLU A 51 2.76 4.88 8.65
N LYS A 52 2.43 3.59 8.64
CA LYS A 52 3.33 2.57 9.13
C LYS A 52 4.60 2.46 8.30
N TYR A 53 4.46 2.62 7.00
CA TYR A 53 5.59 2.42 6.09
C TYR A 53 6.17 3.71 5.56
N GLU A 54 5.75 4.82 6.12
CA GLU A 54 6.35 6.09 5.77
C GLU A 54 7.83 6.04 6.17
N GLY A 55 8.69 6.45 5.25
CA GLY A 55 10.13 6.37 5.49
C GLY A 55 10.76 5.06 5.09
N LYS A 56 9.98 4.15 4.53
CA LYS A 56 10.47 2.85 4.10
C LYS A 56 10.48 2.76 2.59
N ASP A 57 11.36 1.93 2.08
CA ASP A 57 11.41 1.63 0.65
C ASP A 57 10.74 0.28 0.43
N LEU A 58 9.59 0.29 -0.21
CA LEU A 58 8.81 -0.91 -0.49
C LEU A 58 8.92 -1.35 -1.95
N THR A 59 9.98 -0.95 -2.62
CA THR A 59 10.16 -1.33 -4.01
C THR A 59 10.24 -2.84 -4.16
N ASP A 60 10.99 -3.46 -3.27
CA ASP A 60 11.09 -4.92 -3.23
C ASP A 60 10.40 -5.38 -1.96
N LEU A 61 9.22 -5.96 -2.08
CA LEU A 61 8.43 -6.36 -0.92
C LEU A 61 9.06 -7.50 -0.16
N ASN A 62 10.02 -8.19 -0.74
CA ASN A 62 10.76 -9.23 -0.03
C ASN A 62 11.96 -8.67 0.71
N ASN A 63 12.24 -7.39 0.56
CA ASN A 63 13.41 -6.79 1.16
C ASN A 63 13.12 -5.32 1.45
N VAL A 64 12.26 -5.08 2.42
CA VAL A 64 11.87 -3.73 2.82
C VAL A 64 12.97 -3.12 3.67
N VAL A 65 13.43 -1.94 3.30
CA VAL A 65 14.51 -1.26 4.02
C VAL A 65 14.09 0.17 4.34
N ASP A 66 14.78 0.75 5.29
CA ASP A 66 14.57 2.16 5.63
C ASP A 66 15.20 3.05 4.59
N LEU A 67 14.53 4.13 4.26
CA LEU A 67 15.09 5.09 3.33
C LEU A 67 16.36 5.71 3.88
N GLY A 68 16.40 5.92 5.18
CA GLY A 68 17.58 6.46 5.81
C GLY A 68 18.80 5.59 5.64
N GLU A 69 18.61 4.28 5.62
CA GLU A 69 19.71 3.35 5.46
C GLU A 69 20.23 3.33 4.05
N ARG A 70 19.38 3.71 3.10
CA ARG A 70 19.85 3.79 1.73
C ARG A 70 20.65 5.02 1.47
N GLY A 71 20.68 5.91 2.44
CA GLY A 71 21.49 7.10 2.34
C GLY A 71 20.80 8.13 1.47
N ASN A 72 21.47 8.53 0.44
CA ASN A 72 20.99 9.61 -0.38
C ASN A 72 20.09 9.17 -1.49
N ASP A 73 19.37 8.14 -1.27
CA ASP A 73 18.48 7.63 -2.27
C ASP A 73 17.29 8.57 -2.42
N HIS A 74 17.18 9.18 -3.57
CA HIS A 74 16.08 10.10 -3.80
C HIS A 74 15.86 10.22 -5.28
N GLU A 75 14.74 10.78 -5.67
CA GLU A 75 14.46 10.96 -7.08
C GLU A 75 14.75 12.31 -7.52
#